data_b78c1477a55c6d3855a39006ddbb0395
#
_entry.id   b78c1477a55c6d3855a39006ddbb0395
#
_cell.length_a   1.000
_cell.length_b   1.000
_cell.length_c   1.000
_cell.angle_alpha   90.00
_cell.angle_beta   90.00
_cell.angle_gamma   90.00
#
_symmetry.space_group_name_H-M   'P 1'
#
loop_
_entity.id
_entity.type
_entity.pdbx_description
1 polymer ?
#
loop_
_entity_poly.entity_id
_entity_poly.type
_entity_poly.pdbx_seq_one_letter_code
_entity_poly.pdbx_strand_id
1 'polypeptide(L)'
;MAGSDPTDVAPATVVLRAILGGATRVCTGLRRSARARNGRRIKSPTWLPRAVIPLPHGGRLINRESTPSERQRRESESRDLLTLSPFIDAIYDAEKIGIGAYSPLDGFQGKEAVEAVVERGRLPDGLPWTIPILLAPTGKENLRVVESVRAGDEVGLTDPSGRLFAIVRVEEKFRYDRHRVAEQVYGTTDPQHPNVADLQAQGEVALAGPLVLLRRLELPTGPLEKTPAEVRDEFARRGWSNVAAYQTRNVPHTAHEYLQRCTLEREEIDGLFVHPVLGRLKKGDYRPAVIAEAYQALIQNYYPAHRVLLAALSITMRYGGPKAALFLAIIRKNFGCSHYIVGRDQAGIGKYYEPFACQRIFDEYPIDVVPVRYEETFFCKDCGWMATARTCTHPVSSRLDTSQTRIRTAIAKGEALPKELLRPEVYRVLARGDVLITE
;
A
#
# COMPACT_ATOMS: atom_id res chain seq x y z
N MET A 1 -39.20 -41.30 38.84
CA MET A 1 -39.73 -40.23 39.69
C MET A 1 -38.96 -38.99 39.32
N ALA A 2 -39.58 -38.20 38.57
CA ALA A 2 -40.01 -36.81 38.76
C ALA A 2 -38.80 -35.92 39.01
N GLY A 3 -38.45 -34.95 38.26
CA GLY A 3 -39.16 -34.03 37.39
C GLY A 3 -38.68 -32.64 37.72
N SER A 4 -38.62 -31.82 36.73
CA SER A 4 -38.80 -30.39 36.64
C SER A 4 -37.59 -29.52 36.26
N ASP A 5 -37.61 -29.16 35.00
CA ASP A 5 -37.19 -27.86 34.49
C ASP A 5 -38.08 -26.75 35.06
N PRO A 6 -37.63 -25.54 35.32
CA PRO A 6 -37.99 -24.45 34.44
C PRO A 6 -36.94 -23.31 34.26
N THR A 7 -36.78 -22.85 33.05
CA THR A 7 -36.93 -21.51 32.40
C THR A 7 -36.79 -20.24 33.27
N ASP A 8 -36.23 -19.24 32.58
CA ASP A 8 -36.33 -17.76 32.79
C ASP A 8 -35.42 -17.09 33.81
N VAL A 9 -34.39 -16.40 33.28
CA VAL A 9 -33.90 -15.18 33.95
C VAL A 9 -33.66 -14.09 32.88
N ALA A 10 -34.44 -13.04 33.00
CA ALA A 10 -34.35 -11.80 32.27
C ALA A 10 -33.12 -10.95 32.66
N PRO A 11 -32.72 -9.96 31.85
CA PRO A 11 -31.48 -9.21 32.06
C PRO A 11 -31.60 -8.14 33.13
N ALA A 12 -30.64 -8.09 34.03
CA ALA A 12 -30.53 -7.09 35.10
C ALA A 12 -30.03 -5.76 34.57
N THR A 13 -30.88 -4.75 34.65
CA THR A 13 -30.55 -3.33 34.46
C THR A 13 -29.83 -2.82 35.69
N VAL A 14 -28.55 -2.43 35.57
CA VAL A 14 -27.82 -1.75 36.64
C VAL A 14 -28.05 -0.25 36.54
N VAL A 15 -28.79 0.28 37.51
CA VAL A 15 -28.98 1.73 37.75
C VAL A 15 -27.85 2.21 38.67
N LEU A 16 -26.96 3.04 38.15
CA LEU A 16 -25.98 3.76 38.99
C LEU A 16 -26.61 5.05 39.52
N ARG A 17 -26.91 5.11 40.80
CA ARG A 17 -27.24 6.36 41.51
C ARG A 17 -25.95 7.06 41.93
N ALA A 18 -25.71 8.24 41.37
CA ALA A 18 -24.71 9.17 41.88
C ALA A 18 -25.38 10.12 42.90
N ILE A 19 -24.82 10.13 44.09
CA ILE A 19 -25.17 11.08 45.17
C ILE A 19 -24.21 12.28 45.02
N LEU A 20 -24.75 13.45 44.72
CA LEU A 20 -24.15 14.73 45.10
C LEU A 20 -25.29 15.72 45.39
N GLY A 21 -25.26 16.21 46.63
CA GLY A 21 -26.24 17.15 47.13
C GLY A 21 -25.97 18.59 46.69
N GLY A 22 -27.04 19.34 46.67
CA GLY A 22 -27.03 20.75 47.07
C GLY A 22 -27.21 21.79 45.99
N ALA A 23 -28.35 22.45 46.09
CA ALA A 23 -28.66 23.81 45.65
C ALA A 23 -29.46 24.00 44.36
N THR A 24 -30.75 23.88 44.51
CA THR A 24 -31.79 24.46 43.66
C THR A 24 -31.70 25.99 43.67
N ARG A 25 -31.55 26.64 42.53
CA ARG A 25 -32.06 28.00 42.30
C ARG A 25 -32.87 28.01 41.01
N VAL A 26 -34.15 28.19 41.21
CA VAL A 26 -35.13 28.53 40.18
C VAL A 26 -34.89 29.96 39.73
N CYS A 27 -34.67 30.20 38.46
CA CYS A 27 -34.84 31.50 37.83
C CYS A 27 -35.84 31.38 36.70
N THR A 28 -37.05 31.79 37.01
CA THR A 28 -38.13 32.05 36.06
C THR A 28 -37.91 33.40 35.37
N GLY A 29 -38.01 33.38 34.06
CA GLY A 29 -38.54 34.47 33.25
C GLY A 29 -37.64 35.65 32.93
N LEU A 30 -37.33 35.77 31.64
CA LEU A 30 -37.48 37.01 30.87
C LEU A 30 -37.16 36.76 29.41
N ARG A 31 -38.20 36.61 28.59
CA ARG A 31 -38.09 36.76 27.14
C ARG A 31 -37.76 38.23 26.87
N ARG A 32 -36.58 38.49 26.34
CA ARG A 32 -36.26 39.71 25.64
C ARG A 32 -35.77 39.37 24.22
N SER A 33 -36.55 39.82 23.25
CA SER A 33 -36.23 39.85 21.84
C SER A 33 -34.92 40.62 21.59
N ALA A 34 -33.86 39.91 21.24
CA ALA A 34 -32.66 40.56 20.70
C ALA A 34 -32.80 40.58 19.18
N ARG A 35 -33.01 41.77 18.63
CA ARG A 35 -32.90 42.05 17.20
C ARG A 35 -31.49 41.68 16.70
N ALA A 36 -31.45 40.83 15.67
CA ALA A 36 -30.27 40.48 14.94
C ALA A 36 -29.62 41.79 14.32
N ARG A 37 -28.45 42.14 14.81
CA ARG A 37 -27.55 43.06 14.10
C ARG A 37 -26.70 42.25 13.17
N ASN A 38 -26.82 42.54 11.89
CA ASN A 38 -25.99 42.22 10.75
C ASN A 38 -24.70 41.41 11.03
N GLY A 39 -24.83 40.11 11.11
CA GLY A 39 -23.72 39.19 10.91
C GLY A 39 -23.48 39.02 9.40
N ARG A 40 -22.53 39.75 8.84
CA ARG A 40 -21.97 39.40 7.55
C ARG A 40 -21.45 37.99 7.65
N ARG A 41 -22.16 37.03 7.08
CA ARG A 41 -21.58 35.72 6.72
C ARG A 41 -20.39 36.06 5.81
N ILE A 42 -19.19 35.80 6.28
CA ILE A 42 -18.00 35.74 5.43
C ILE A 42 -18.29 34.57 4.48
N LYS A 43 -18.75 34.92 3.27
CA LYS A 43 -18.81 33.96 2.19
C LYS A 43 -17.35 33.59 1.93
N SER A 44 -16.98 32.33 2.22
CA SER A 44 -15.75 31.76 1.68
C SER A 44 -15.67 32.08 0.19
N PRO A 45 -14.49 32.47 -0.32
CA PRO A 45 -14.34 32.82 -1.73
C PRO A 45 -14.74 31.62 -2.60
N THR A 46 -15.80 31.75 -3.35
CA THR A 46 -16.45 30.72 -4.18
C THR A 46 -15.73 30.43 -5.50
N TRP A 47 -14.43 30.77 -5.61
CA TRP A 47 -13.71 30.68 -6.88
C TRP A 47 -12.30 30.04 -6.84
N LEU A 48 -11.94 29.36 -5.76
CA LEU A 48 -10.87 28.38 -5.88
C LEU A 48 -11.40 27.23 -6.74
N PRO A 49 -10.76 26.93 -7.89
CA PRO A 49 -11.16 25.76 -8.66
C PRO A 49 -11.14 24.57 -7.69
N ARG A 50 -12.21 23.78 -7.68
CA ARG A 50 -12.23 22.51 -6.96
C ARG A 50 -10.96 21.79 -7.38
N ALA A 51 -10.05 21.57 -6.44
CA ALA A 51 -8.84 20.84 -6.72
C ALA A 51 -9.26 19.45 -7.28
N VAL A 52 -8.77 19.13 -8.46
CA VAL A 52 -9.17 17.94 -9.21
C VAL A 52 -8.24 16.82 -8.76
N ILE A 53 -8.79 15.65 -8.46
CA ILE A 53 -7.98 14.46 -8.20
C ILE A 53 -6.99 14.28 -9.37
N PRO A 54 -5.67 14.10 -9.11
CA PRO A 54 -4.67 13.98 -10.17
C PRO A 54 -5.03 12.93 -11.21
N LEU A 55 -4.76 13.20 -12.47
CA LEU A 55 -4.91 12.21 -13.53
C LEU A 55 -4.01 10.98 -13.23
N PRO A 56 -4.45 9.78 -13.60
CA PRO A 56 -3.61 8.60 -13.52
C PRO A 56 -2.31 8.78 -14.29
N HIS A 57 -1.32 7.98 -14.00
CA HIS A 57 -0.07 7.94 -14.75
C HIS A 57 -0.35 7.53 -16.21
N GLY A 58 0.14 8.29 -17.19
CA GLY A 58 -0.23 8.13 -18.60
C GLY A 58 -1.63 8.67 -18.94
N GLY A 59 -2.29 9.43 -18.05
CA GLY A 59 -3.50 10.20 -18.32
C GLY A 59 -4.82 9.46 -18.10
N ARG A 60 -4.83 8.13 -18.09
CA ARG A 60 -6.05 7.33 -17.89
C ARG A 60 -5.77 6.04 -17.11
N LEU A 61 -6.78 5.53 -16.39
CA LEU A 61 -6.75 4.19 -15.84
C LEU A 61 -7.01 3.16 -16.94
N ILE A 62 -6.19 2.14 -16.99
CA ILE A 62 -6.35 0.99 -17.89
C ILE A 62 -6.99 -0.13 -17.07
N ASN A 63 -8.30 -0.28 -17.15
CA ASN A 63 -9.02 -1.41 -16.54
C ASN A 63 -9.12 -2.56 -17.53
N ARG A 64 -8.66 -3.75 -17.14
CA ARG A 64 -8.67 -4.98 -17.92
C ARG A 64 -9.50 -6.08 -17.24
N GLU A 65 -10.32 -5.73 -16.25
CA GLU A 65 -11.26 -6.66 -15.63
C GLU A 65 -12.39 -7.01 -16.61
N SER A 66 -12.64 -8.30 -16.78
CA SER A 66 -13.75 -8.78 -17.58
C SER A 66 -15.10 -8.49 -16.92
N THR A 67 -16.09 -8.18 -17.72
CA THR A 67 -17.50 -8.19 -17.26
C THR A 67 -17.93 -9.62 -16.89
N PRO A 68 -18.97 -9.82 -16.08
CA PRO A 68 -19.46 -11.15 -15.74
C PRO A 68 -19.82 -12.01 -16.98
N SER A 69 -20.41 -11.41 -18.01
CA SER A 69 -20.75 -12.10 -19.27
C SER A 69 -19.50 -12.46 -20.08
N GLU A 70 -18.53 -11.57 -20.17
CA GLU A 70 -17.25 -11.84 -20.83
C GLU A 70 -16.48 -12.93 -20.11
N ARG A 71 -16.43 -12.90 -18.78
CA ARG A 71 -15.80 -13.94 -17.98
C ARG A 71 -16.39 -15.31 -18.26
N GLN A 72 -17.73 -15.44 -18.21
CA GLN A 72 -18.42 -16.70 -18.47
C GLN A 72 -18.11 -17.24 -19.88
N ARG A 73 -18.12 -16.37 -20.88
CA ARG A 73 -17.74 -16.71 -22.25
C ARG A 73 -16.29 -17.20 -22.31
N ARG A 74 -15.35 -16.41 -21.77
CA ARG A 74 -13.93 -16.74 -21.77
C ARG A 74 -13.62 -18.03 -21.02
N GLU A 75 -14.24 -18.30 -19.89
CA GLU A 75 -14.10 -19.55 -19.15
C GLU A 75 -14.63 -20.77 -19.93
N SER A 76 -15.68 -20.60 -20.75
CA SER A 76 -16.17 -21.68 -21.61
C SER A 76 -15.26 -21.95 -22.81
N GLU A 77 -14.67 -20.90 -23.38
CA GLU A 77 -13.74 -20.96 -24.51
C GLU A 77 -12.33 -21.45 -24.12
N SER A 78 -11.99 -21.36 -22.83
CA SER A 78 -10.62 -21.64 -22.33
C SER A 78 -10.37 -23.07 -21.90
N ARG A 79 -11.27 -24.01 -22.20
CA ARG A 79 -11.13 -25.43 -21.78
C ARG A 79 -9.88 -26.11 -22.32
N ASP A 80 -9.46 -25.73 -23.52
CA ASP A 80 -8.28 -26.25 -24.21
C ASP A 80 -7.10 -25.27 -24.19
N LEU A 81 -7.21 -24.18 -23.39
CA LEU A 81 -6.20 -23.15 -23.30
C LEU A 81 -4.96 -23.68 -22.58
N LEU A 82 -3.79 -23.44 -23.17
CA LEU A 82 -2.53 -23.67 -22.46
C LEU A 82 -2.44 -22.76 -21.25
N THR A 83 -2.07 -23.32 -20.10
CA THR A 83 -2.01 -22.55 -18.85
C THR A 83 -0.60 -22.53 -18.28
N LEU A 84 -0.28 -21.41 -17.66
CA LEU A 84 0.93 -21.17 -16.90
C LEU A 84 0.59 -21.05 -15.41
N SER A 85 1.44 -21.63 -14.58
CA SER A 85 1.47 -21.40 -13.12
C SER A 85 2.70 -20.55 -12.81
N PRO A 86 2.63 -19.22 -12.98
CA PRO A 86 3.79 -18.37 -12.84
C PRO A 86 4.18 -18.16 -11.38
N PHE A 87 5.34 -17.55 -11.13
CA PHE A 87 5.70 -17.08 -9.80
C PHE A 87 4.64 -16.13 -9.24
N ILE A 88 4.50 -16.13 -7.93
CA ILE A 88 3.54 -15.28 -7.20
C ILE A 88 3.70 -13.79 -7.56
N ASP A 89 4.89 -13.35 -7.92
CA ASP A 89 5.18 -11.97 -8.36
C ASP A 89 4.38 -11.61 -9.62
N ALA A 90 4.44 -12.48 -10.64
CA ALA A 90 3.72 -12.28 -11.89
C ALA A 90 2.19 -12.43 -11.69
N ILE A 91 1.76 -13.26 -10.72
CA ILE A 91 0.34 -13.37 -10.34
C ILE A 91 -0.17 -12.04 -9.78
N TYR A 92 0.56 -11.44 -8.83
CA TYR A 92 0.21 -10.12 -8.30
C TYR A 92 0.30 -9.04 -9.37
N ASP A 93 1.35 -9.05 -10.21
CA ASP A 93 1.52 -8.09 -11.28
C ASP A 93 0.36 -8.15 -12.29
N ALA A 94 -0.07 -9.35 -12.70
CA ALA A 94 -1.23 -9.54 -13.58
C ALA A 94 -2.51 -8.94 -12.98
N GLU A 95 -2.77 -9.17 -11.70
CA GLU A 95 -3.92 -8.55 -11.03
C GLU A 95 -3.80 -7.02 -11.02
N LYS A 96 -2.61 -6.47 -10.71
CA LYS A 96 -2.43 -5.00 -10.62
C LYS A 96 -2.49 -4.32 -12.00
N ILE A 97 -2.07 -4.98 -13.06
CA ILE A 97 -2.36 -4.55 -14.43
C ILE A 97 -3.87 -4.58 -14.66
N GLY A 98 -4.52 -5.71 -14.33
CA GLY A 98 -5.96 -5.92 -14.55
C GLY A 98 -6.84 -4.84 -13.92
N ILE A 99 -6.59 -4.49 -12.66
CA ILE A 99 -7.36 -3.47 -11.93
C ILE A 99 -6.93 -2.01 -12.23
N GLY A 100 -5.93 -1.81 -13.07
CA GLY A 100 -5.41 -0.48 -13.43
C GLY A 100 -4.45 0.14 -12.44
N ALA A 101 -3.99 -0.59 -11.42
CA ALA A 101 -2.99 -0.09 -10.47
C ALA A 101 -1.63 0.17 -11.16
N TYR A 102 -1.35 -0.55 -12.23
CA TYR A 102 -0.13 -0.41 -13.04
C TYR A 102 -0.36 0.36 -14.34
N SER A 103 -1.42 1.19 -14.43
CA SER A 103 -1.59 2.07 -15.58
C SER A 103 -0.33 2.91 -15.85
N PRO A 104 0.09 3.05 -17.11
CA PRO A 104 -0.66 2.78 -18.33
C PRO A 104 -0.52 1.36 -18.90
N LEU A 105 0.11 0.42 -18.19
CA LEU A 105 0.27 -0.94 -18.70
C LEU A 105 -1.09 -1.63 -18.86
N ASP A 106 -1.28 -2.32 -19.97
CA ASP A 106 -2.46 -3.15 -20.26
C ASP A 106 -2.11 -4.65 -20.30
N GLY A 107 -0.83 -4.98 -20.09
CA GLY A 107 -0.30 -6.33 -20.06
C GLY A 107 1.16 -6.37 -19.61
N PHE A 108 1.79 -7.51 -19.79
CA PHE A 108 3.22 -7.68 -19.54
C PHE A 108 4.04 -7.02 -20.65
N GLN A 109 5.14 -6.38 -20.26
CA GLN A 109 5.96 -5.55 -21.14
C GLN A 109 6.74 -6.38 -22.15
N GLY A 110 6.78 -5.91 -23.41
CA GLY A 110 7.62 -6.44 -24.48
C GLY A 110 9.07 -6.02 -24.33
N LYS A 111 9.94 -6.56 -25.19
CA LYS A 111 11.39 -6.37 -25.13
C LYS A 111 11.79 -4.91 -25.13
N GLU A 112 11.27 -4.12 -26.09
CA GLU A 112 11.57 -2.69 -26.20
C GLU A 112 11.22 -1.92 -24.91
N ALA A 113 10.05 -2.20 -24.34
CA ALA A 113 9.62 -1.55 -23.10
C ALA A 113 10.49 -1.96 -21.90
N VAL A 114 10.85 -3.23 -21.79
CA VAL A 114 11.76 -3.72 -20.75
C VAL A 114 13.14 -3.08 -20.87
N GLU A 115 13.73 -3.03 -22.07
CA GLU A 115 15.02 -2.40 -22.31
C GLU A 115 14.98 -0.89 -21.97
N ALA A 116 13.93 -0.18 -22.40
CA ALA A 116 13.75 1.24 -22.09
C ALA A 116 13.63 1.51 -20.58
N VAL A 117 12.88 0.67 -19.87
CA VAL A 117 12.71 0.77 -18.40
C VAL A 117 14.03 0.49 -17.70
N VAL A 118 14.74 -0.55 -18.10
CA VAL A 118 16.02 -0.93 -17.47
C VAL A 118 17.07 0.15 -17.70
N GLU A 119 17.20 0.67 -18.92
CA GLU A 119 18.24 1.65 -19.29
C GLU A 119 17.94 3.05 -18.81
N ARG A 120 16.71 3.51 -18.98
CA ARG A 120 16.33 4.92 -18.81
C ARG A 120 15.34 5.17 -17.65
N GLY A 121 14.79 4.13 -17.03
CA GLY A 121 13.72 4.28 -16.04
C GLY A 121 12.43 4.85 -16.64
N ARG A 122 12.19 4.61 -17.94
CA ARG A 122 11.06 5.17 -18.69
C ARG A 122 10.50 4.14 -19.68
N LEU A 123 9.21 4.25 -19.97
CA LEU A 123 8.59 3.54 -21.09
C LEU A 123 9.11 4.09 -22.43
N PRO A 124 8.88 3.40 -23.56
CA PRO A 124 9.34 3.86 -24.90
C PRO A 124 8.86 5.27 -25.26
N ASP A 125 7.68 5.66 -24.82
CA ASP A 125 7.10 7.01 -25.02
C ASP A 125 7.70 8.10 -24.11
N GLY A 126 8.66 7.74 -23.25
CA GLY A 126 9.34 8.64 -22.32
C GLY A 126 8.67 8.81 -20.97
N LEU A 127 7.51 8.19 -20.72
CA LEU A 127 6.82 8.25 -19.44
C LEU A 127 7.66 7.55 -18.34
N PRO A 128 7.90 8.18 -17.17
CA PRO A 128 8.65 7.55 -16.08
C PRO A 128 8.06 6.21 -15.65
N TRP A 129 8.89 5.17 -15.64
CA TRP A 129 8.54 3.83 -15.18
C TRP A 129 9.81 3.07 -14.83
N THR A 130 10.01 2.68 -13.59
CA THR A 130 11.35 2.31 -13.10
C THR A 130 11.55 0.83 -12.78
N ILE A 131 10.49 0.04 -12.85
CA ILE A 131 10.53 -1.41 -12.57
C ILE A 131 9.94 -2.16 -13.76
N PRO A 132 10.66 -3.07 -14.42
CA PRO A 132 10.09 -3.88 -15.48
C PRO A 132 9.09 -4.88 -14.93
N ILE A 133 7.98 -5.08 -15.65
CA ILE A 133 6.90 -6.01 -15.29
C ILE A 133 6.92 -7.17 -16.27
N LEU A 134 7.44 -8.30 -15.82
CA LEU A 134 7.80 -9.45 -16.63
C LEU A 134 6.93 -10.68 -16.32
N LEU A 135 6.53 -11.40 -17.38
CA LEU A 135 6.02 -12.77 -17.28
C LEU A 135 7.10 -13.72 -17.78
N ALA A 136 7.96 -14.18 -16.90
CA ALA A 136 9.08 -15.07 -17.22
C ALA A 136 8.97 -16.38 -16.44
N PRO A 137 8.07 -17.28 -16.85
CA PRO A 137 7.77 -18.51 -16.12
C PRO A 137 8.95 -19.49 -16.17
N THR A 138 9.04 -20.33 -15.15
CA THR A 138 10.04 -21.37 -14.99
C THR A 138 9.37 -22.68 -14.57
N GLY A 139 10.13 -23.75 -14.52
CA GLY A 139 9.60 -25.09 -14.24
C GLY A 139 9.21 -25.82 -15.51
N LYS A 140 9.38 -27.16 -15.48
CA LYS A 140 9.29 -28.03 -16.66
C LYS A 140 7.98 -27.87 -17.46
N GLU A 141 6.86 -27.76 -16.76
CA GLU A 141 5.53 -27.64 -17.40
C GLU A 141 5.35 -26.27 -18.04
N ASN A 142 5.68 -25.21 -17.33
CA ASN A 142 5.63 -23.86 -17.86
C ASN A 142 6.54 -23.68 -19.08
N LEU A 143 7.76 -24.25 -19.04
CA LEU A 143 8.69 -24.14 -20.17
C LEU A 143 8.16 -24.84 -21.42
N ARG A 144 7.46 -25.97 -21.32
CA ARG A 144 6.77 -26.62 -22.45
C ARG A 144 5.74 -25.67 -23.08
N VAL A 145 4.97 -24.97 -22.25
CA VAL A 145 4.00 -23.99 -22.74
C VAL A 145 4.72 -22.84 -23.43
N VAL A 146 5.77 -22.28 -22.79
CA VAL A 146 6.59 -21.19 -23.38
C VAL A 146 7.20 -21.60 -24.72
N GLU A 147 7.66 -22.84 -24.87
CA GLU A 147 8.22 -23.36 -26.12
C GLU A 147 7.17 -23.44 -27.23
N SER A 148 5.95 -23.94 -26.91
CA SER A 148 4.88 -24.19 -27.89
C SER A 148 4.16 -22.93 -28.34
N VAL A 149 4.02 -21.93 -27.44
CA VAL A 149 3.28 -20.70 -27.67
C VAL A 149 3.93 -19.80 -28.72
N ARG A 150 3.11 -19.18 -29.59
CA ARG A 150 3.50 -18.23 -30.63
C ARG A 150 2.79 -16.89 -30.46
N ALA A 151 3.30 -15.87 -31.13
CA ALA A 151 2.59 -14.57 -31.20
C ALA A 151 1.20 -14.75 -31.82
N GLY A 152 0.20 -14.20 -31.19
CA GLY A 152 -1.22 -14.34 -31.50
C GLY A 152 -1.97 -15.34 -30.61
N ASP A 153 -1.26 -16.29 -29.97
CA ASP A 153 -1.89 -17.28 -29.08
C ASP A 153 -2.30 -16.64 -27.75
N GLU A 154 -3.29 -17.25 -27.10
CA GLU A 154 -3.69 -16.92 -25.75
C GLU A 154 -3.15 -17.96 -24.75
N VAL A 155 -2.76 -17.50 -23.55
CA VAL A 155 -2.27 -18.33 -22.45
C VAL A 155 -3.01 -17.96 -21.17
N GLY A 156 -3.56 -18.96 -20.50
CA GLY A 156 -4.17 -18.78 -19.20
C GLY A 156 -3.13 -18.68 -18.07
N LEU A 157 -3.38 -17.80 -17.11
CA LEU A 157 -2.63 -17.74 -15.86
C LEU A 157 -3.45 -18.32 -14.72
N THR A 158 -2.87 -19.25 -13.98
CA THR A 158 -3.51 -19.86 -12.81
C THR A 158 -3.00 -19.25 -11.52
N ASP A 159 -3.90 -19.11 -10.55
CA ASP A 159 -3.55 -18.72 -9.19
C ASP A 159 -2.92 -19.92 -8.41
N PRO A 160 -2.43 -19.73 -7.18
CA PRO A 160 -1.82 -20.82 -6.40
C PRO A 160 -2.76 -21.99 -6.11
N SER A 161 -4.07 -21.83 -6.26
CA SER A 161 -5.05 -22.92 -6.14
C SER A 161 -5.26 -23.70 -7.45
N GLY A 162 -4.58 -23.29 -8.54
CA GLY A 162 -4.74 -23.86 -9.88
C GLY A 162 -5.92 -23.29 -10.66
N ARG A 163 -6.62 -22.28 -10.14
CA ARG A 163 -7.77 -21.68 -10.81
C ARG A 163 -7.33 -20.63 -11.82
N LEU A 164 -7.89 -20.68 -13.02
CA LEU A 164 -7.68 -19.67 -14.06
C LEU A 164 -8.22 -18.31 -13.58
N PHE A 165 -7.34 -17.28 -13.57
CA PHE A 165 -7.69 -15.94 -13.10
C PHE A 165 -7.44 -14.84 -14.13
N ALA A 166 -6.54 -15.06 -15.10
CA ALA A 166 -6.25 -14.11 -16.16
C ALA A 166 -5.89 -14.84 -17.45
N ILE A 167 -6.03 -14.16 -18.59
CA ILE A 167 -5.59 -14.62 -19.90
C ILE A 167 -4.69 -13.55 -20.49
N VAL A 168 -3.53 -13.95 -20.99
CA VAL A 168 -2.59 -13.10 -21.72
C VAL A 168 -2.64 -13.48 -23.20
N ARG A 169 -2.85 -12.49 -24.06
CA ARG A 169 -2.64 -12.65 -25.49
C ARG A 169 -1.17 -12.40 -25.79
N VAL A 170 -0.43 -13.43 -26.17
CA VAL A 170 0.99 -13.34 -26.42
C VAL A 170 1.24 -12.57 -27.71
N GLU A 171 1.90 -11.43 -27.62
CA GLU A 171 2.33 -10.62 -28.75
C GLU A 171 3.80 -10.83 -29.05
N GLU A 172 4.59 -11.06 -28.01
CA GLU A 172 6.02 -11.25 -28.11
C GLU A 172 6.54 -12.31 -27.14
N LYS A 173 7.55 -13.05 -27.59
CA LYS A 173 8.36 -13.96 -26.78
C LYS A 173 9.82 -13.59 -26.97
N PHE A 174 10.52 -13.23 -25.88
CA PHE A 174 11.88 -12.71 -25.98
C PHE A 174 12.76 -13.15 -24.81
N ARG A 175 14.07 -13.12 -25.04
CA ARG A 175 15.09 -13.28 -24.00
C ARG A 175 15.47 -11.92 -23.45
N TYR A 176 15.75 -11.86 -22.15
CA TYR A 176 16.23 -10.68 -21.46
C TYR A 176 17.44 -11.01 -20.57
N ASP A 177 18.26 -10.01 -20.30
CA ASP A 177 19.46 -10.15 -19.48
C ASP A 177 19.12 -9.87 -18.00
N ARG A 178 19.00 -10.96 -17.21
CA ARG A 178 18.71 -10.88 -15.76
C ARG A 178 19.80 -10.15 -14.99
N HIS A 179 21.06 -10.31 -15.38
CA HIS A 179 22.17 -9.62 -14.73
C HIS A 179 22.09 -8.10 -14.94
N ARG A 180 21.83 -7.67 -16.18
CA ARG A 180 21.64 -6.26 -16.52
C ARG A 180 20.42 -5.66 -15.79
N VAL A 181 19.31 -6.41 -15.72
CA VAL A 181 18.14 -5.97 -14.93
C VAL A 181 18.51 -5.81 -13.45
N ALA A 182 19.23 -6.77 -12.86
CA ALA A 182 19.67 -6.68 -11.47
C ALA A 182 20.53 -5.44 -11.22
N GLU A 183 21.55 -5.24 -12.03
CA GLU A 183 22.47 -4.10 -11.93
C GLU A 183 21.75 -2.76 -12.09
N GLN A 184 20.95 -2.62 -13.14
CA GLN A 184 20.33 -1.34 -13.46
C GLN A 184 19.11 -1.01 -12.58
N VAL A 185 18.31 -2.00 -12.20
CA VAL A 185 17.09 -1.76 -11.41
C VAL A 185 17.36 -1.74 -9.91
N TYR A 186 18.15 -2.72 -9.43
CA TYR A 186 18.43 -2.87 -8.00
C TYR A 186 19.80 -2.30 -7.58
N GLY A 187 20.64 -1.86 -8.54
CA GLY A 187 21.98 -1.31 -8.26
C GLY A 187 22.97 -2.36 -7.75
N THR A 188 22.64 -3.63 -7.81
CA THR A 188 23.48 -4.73 -7.33
C THR A 188 23.12 -6.03 -8.05
N THR A 189 24.12 -6.92 -8.17
CA THR A 189 23.94 -8.30 -8.65
C THR A 189 24.09 -9.33 -7.53
N ASP A 190 24.22 -8.86 -6.29
CA ASP A 190 24.39 -9.70 -5.09
C ASP A 190 23.15 -10.60 -4.88
N PRO A 191 23.31 -11.94 -4.89
CA PRO A 191 22.22 -12.86 -4.67
C PRO A 191 21.65 -12.82 -3.23
N GLN A 192 22.31 -12.15 -2.29
CA GLN A 192 21.75 -11.89 -0.96
C GLN A 192 20.64 -10.83 -0.99
N HIS A 193 20.59 -10.01 -2.05
CA HIS A 193 19.48 -9.11 -2.26
C HIS A 193 18.24 -9.90 -2.70
N PRO A 194 17.09 -9.85 -1.97
CA PRO A 194 15.96 -10.76 -2.20
C PRO A 194 15.40 -10.70 -3.63
N ASN A 195 15.27 -9.50 -4.21
CA ASN A 195 14.74 -9.38 -5.57
C ASN A 195 15.77 -9.75 -6.64
N VAL A 196 17.07 -9.72 -6.36
CA VAL A 196 18.10 -10.28 -7.26
C VAL A 196 18.00 -11.80 -7.25
N ALA A 197 17.85 -12.42 -6.08
CA ALA A 197 17.63 -13.87 -5.98
C ALA A 197 16.34 -14.30 -6.70
N ASP A 198 15.24 -13.56 -6.51
CA ASP A 198 13.97 -13.80 -7.21
C ASP A 198 14.14 -13.69 -8.74
N LEU A 199 14.82 -12.65 -9.22
CA LEU A 199 15.09 -12.44 -10.64
C LEU A 199 15.93 -13.58 -11.24
N GLN A 200 16.94 -14.04 -10.51
CA GLN A 200 17.78 -15.18 -10.95
C GLN A 200 17.00 -16.49 -11.04
N ALA A 201 15.95 -16.66 -10.20
CA ALA A 201 15.08 -17.83 -10.23
C ALA A 201 14.03 -17.79 -11.35
N GLN A 202 13.79 -16.64 -11.98
CA GLN A 202 12.87 -16.51 -13.11
C GLN A 202 13.41 -17.19 -14.39
N GLY A 203 12.50 -17.48 -15.32
CA GLY A 203 12.87 -18.01 -16.65
C GLY A 203 13.71 -17.01 -17.46
N GLU A 204 14.43 -17.53 -18.46
CA GLU A 204 15.24 -16.70 -19.39
C GLU A 204 14.42 -16.09 -20.52
N VAL A 205 13.22 -16.63 -20.73
CA VAL A 205 12.29 -16.21 -21.79
C VAL A 205 11.07 -15.59 -21.14
N ALA A 206 10.76 -14.38 -21.52
CA ALA A 206 9.56 -13.67 -21.11
C ALA A 206 8.49 -13.71 -22.22
N LEU A 207 7.22 -13.74 -21.80
CA LEU A 207 6.06 -13.56 -22.65
C LEU A 207 5.50 -12.17 -22.40
N ALA A 208 5.14 -11.48 -23.47
CA ALA A 208 4.57 -10.13 -23.42
C ALA A 208 3.25 -10.02 -24.16
N GLY A 209 2.44 -9.07 -23.77
CA GLY A 209 1.19 -8.73 -24.42
C GLY A 209 0.09 -8.38 -23.45
N PRO A 210 -1.06 -7.87 -23.97
CA PRO A 210 -2.18 -7.44 -23.16
C PRO A 210 -2.83 -8.62 -22.44
N LEU A 211 -3.41 -8.32 -21.27
CA LEU A 211 -4.14 -9.32 -20.50
C LEU A 211 -5.60 -8.95 -20.30
N VAL A 212 -6.40 -9.95 -19.98
CA VAL A 212 -7.77 -9.83 -19.46
C VAL A 212 -7.79 -10.50 -18.10
N LEU A 213 -8.20 -9.76 -17.07
CA LEU A 213 -8.38 -10.27 -15.71
C LEU A 213 -9.79 -10.85 -15.59
N LEU A 214 -9.90 -12.17 -15.46
CA LEU A 214 -11.18 -12.85 -15.34
C LEU A 214 -11.77 -12.72 -13.94
N ARG A 215 -10.90 -12.76 -12.93
CA ARG A 215 -11.29 -12.64 -11.52
C ARG A 215 -10.17 -12.10 -10.65
N ARG A 216 -10.54 -11.41 -9.59
CA ARG A 216 -9.63 -10.95 -8.55
C ARG A 216 -9.07 -12.14 -7.78
N LEU A 217 -7.86 -11.97 -7.23
CA LEU A 217 -7.26 -12.94 -6.33
C LEU A 217 -8.00 -12.98 -4.99
N GLU A 218 -8.14 -14.16 -4.42
CA GLU A 218 -8.64 -14.33 -3.06
C GLU A 218 -7.50 -14.17 -2.07
N LEU A 219 -7.44 -13.02 -1.43
CA LEU A 219 -6.35 -12.63 -0.54
C LEU A 219 -6.84 -12.57 0.91
N PRO A 220 -5.98 -12.89 1.92
CA PRO A 220 -6.34 -12.76 3.33
C PRO A 220 -6.77 -11.35 3.74
N THR A 221 -6.30 -10.33 3.00
CA THR A 221 -6.63 -8.91 3.19
C THR A 221 -7.75 -8.44 2.27
N GLY A 222 -8.46 -9.36 1.63
CA GLY A 222 -9.47 -9.08 0.60
C GLY A 222 -10.43 -7.91 0.89
N PRO A 223 -11.00 -7.77 2.11
CA PRO A 223 -11.86 -6.64 2.43
C PRO A 223 -11.19 -5.26 2.35
N LEU A 224 -9.87 -5.19 2.43
CA LEU A 224 -9.07 -3.98 2.31
C LEU A 224 -8.52 -3.75 0.90
N GLU A 225 -8.54 -4.78 0.03
CA GLU A 225 -8.10 -4.65 -1.37
C GLU A 225 -9.11 -3.84 -2.17
N LYS A 226 -8.69 -2.65 -2.58
CA LYS A 226 -9.49 -1.74 -3.39
C LYS A 226 -8.82 -1.49 -4.73
N THR A 227 -9.62 -1.28 -5.76
CA THR A 227 -9.13 -0.84 -7.07
C THR A 227 -8.81 0.66 -7.05
N PRO A 228 -7.97 1.15 -7.98
CA PRO A 228 -7.78 2.58 -8.16
C PRO A 228 -9.08 3.35 -8.40
N ALA A 229 -10.01 2.79 -9.15
CA ALA A 229 -11.31 3.41 -9.41
C ALA A 229 -12.11 3.59 -8.11
N GLU A 230 -12.27 2.52 -7.31
CA GLU A 230 -12.97 2.57 -6.01
C GLU A 230 -12.36 3.58 -5.04
N VAL A 231 -11.03 3.69 -5.00
CA VAL A 231 -10.34 4.65 -4.12
C VAL A 231 -10.55 6.09 -4.61
N ARG A 232 -10.47 6.32 -5.93
CA ARG A 232 -10.75 7.64 -6.52
C ARG A 232 -12.19 8.07 -6.26
N ASP A 233 -13.15 7.17 -6.40
CA ASP A 233 -14.57 7.43 -6.09
C ASP A 233 -14.73 7.76 -4.59
N GLU A 234 -14.03 7.06 -3.71
CA GLU A 234 -14.07 7.35 -2.27
C GLU A 234 -13.44 8.72 -1.96
N PHE A 235 -12.33 9.10 -2.61
CA PHE A 235 -11.76 10.44 -2.47
C PHE A 235 -12.75 11.52 -2.95
N ALA A 236 -13.37 11.31 -4.11
CA ALA A 236 -14.38 12.22 -4.64
C ALA A 236 -15.59 12.36 -3.69
N ARG A 237 -16.07 11.23 -3.14
CA ARG A 237 -17.17 11.21 -2.17
C ARG A 237 -16.85 11.96 -0.88
N ARG A 238 -15.58 11.91 -0.44
CA ARG A 238 -15.09 12.67 0.73
C ARG A 238 -14.77 14.13 0.41
N GLY A 239 -14.79 14.53 -0.85
CA GLY A 239 -14.36 15.85 -1.30
C GLY A 239 -12.86 16.07 -1.22
N TRP A 240 -12.06 15.00 -1.26
CA TRP A 240 -10.61 15.05 -1.22
C TRP A 240 -10.04 15.20 -2.61
N SER A 241 -9.04 16.05 -2.75
CA SER A 241 -8.31 16.29 -3.99
C SER A 241 -6.80 16.21 -3.78
N ASN A 242 -6.32 16.68 -2.64
CA ASN A 242 -4.93 16.63 -2.24
C ASN A 242 -4.74 15.53 -1.20
N VAL A 243 -4.42 14.34 -1.66
CA VAL A 243 -4.27 13.16 -0.81
C VAL A 243 -2.82 12.78 -0.70
N ALA A 244 -2.32 12.66 0.52
CA ALA A 244 -0.99 12.15 0.78
C ALA A 244 -1.04 10.62 1.00
N ALA A 245 -0.28 9.90 0.18
CA ALA A 245 -0.13 8.45 0.36
C ALA A 245 0.99 8.14 1.35
N TYR A 246 0.71 7.21 2.25
CA TYR A 246 1.69 6.61 3.14
C TYR A 246 1.86 5.12 2.83
N GLN A 247 3.07 4.72 2.44
CA GLN A 247 3.42 3.34 2.12
C GLN A 247 4.26 2.74 3.24
N THR A 248 4.00 1.49 3.55
CA THR A 248 4.77 0.71 4.53
C THR A 248 4.61 -0.79 4.27
N ARG A 249 5.45 -1.59 4.92
CA ARG A 249 5.33 -3.05 5.07
C ARG A 249 5.48 -3.47 6.53
N ASN A 250 5.39 -2.52 7.42
CA ASN A 250 5.63 -2.70 8.85
C ASN A 250 4.39 -2.28 9.65
N VAL A 251 4.27 -2.78 10.85
CA VAL A 251 3.29 -2.26 11.80
C VAL A 251 3.59 -0.81 12.16
N PRO A 252 2.56 0.00 12.47
CA PRO A 252 2.78 1.40 12.85
C PRO A 252 3.49 1.50 14.20
N HIS A 253 4.39 2.46 14.30
CA HIS A 253 4.98 2.92 15.55
C HIS A 253 4.97 4.45 15.60
N THR A 254 5.37 5.03 16.71
CA THR A 254 5.25 6.47 16.94
C THR A 254 5.95 7.34 15.89
N ALA A 255 7.08 6.88 15.32
CA ALA A 255 7.72 7.62 14.24
C ALA A 255 6.87 7.61 12.96
N HIS A 256 6.23 6.50 12.61
CA HIS A 256 5.29 6.44 11.49
C HIS A 256 4.08 7.34 11.73
N GLU A 257 3.49 7.28 12.94
CA GLU A 257 2.37 8.14 13.32
C GLU A 257 2.76 9.62 13.24
N TYR A 258 3.96 9.99 13.68
CA TYR A 258 4.46 11.35 13.62
C TYR A 258 4.50 11.89 12.18
N LEU A 259 5.11 11.15 11.24
CA LEU A 259 5.16 11.56 9.83
C LEU A 259 3.76 11.75 9.23
N GLN A 260 2.85 10.82 9.55
CA GLN A 260 1.46 10.86 9.07
C GLN A 260 0.72 12.06 9.63
N ARG A 261 0.85 12.36 10.92
CA ARG A 261 0.21 13.50 11.57
C ARG A 261 0.77 14.83 11.08
N CYS A 262 2.11 14.97 11.00
CA CYS A 262 2.74 16.16 10.44
C CYS A 262 2.30 16.41 8.98
N THR A 263 2.03 15.35 8.22
CA THR A 263 1.48 15.50 6.87
C THR A 263 0.03 15.98 6.90
N LEU A 264 -0.81 15.46 7.82
CA LEU A 264 -2.22 15.87 7.96
C LEU A 264 -2.39 17.31 8.48
N GLU A 265 -1.39 17.87 9.17
CA GLU A 265 -1.39 19.26 9.65
C GLU A 265 -1.10 20.28 8.53
N ARG A 266 -0.67 19.83 7.36
CA ARG A 266 -0.44 20.71 6.21
C ARG A 266 -1.78 21.20 5.65
N GLU A 267 -1.89 22.49 5.42
CA GLU A 267 -3.14 23.12 4.96
C GLU A 267 -3.63 22.61 3.61
N GLU A 268 -2.68 22.25 2.73
CA GLU A 268 -2.99 21.74 1.40
C GLU A 268 -3.46 20.29 1.39
N ILE A 269 -3.33 19.52 2.47
CA ILE A 269 -3.68 18.08 2.50
C ILE A 269 -5.11 17.86 2.99
N ASP A 270 -5.96 17.28 2.15
CA ASP A 270 -7.34 16.93 2.49
C ASP A 270 -7.43 15.62 3.28
N GLY A 271 -6.58 14.64 2.95
CA GLY A 271 -6.62 13.33 3.58
C GLY A 271 -5.34 12.52 3.44
N LEU A 272 -5.24 11.51 4.28
CA LEU A 272 -4.16 10.53 4.29
C LEU A 272 -4.67 9.20 3.76
N PHE A 273 -3.99 8.67 2.76
CA PHE A 273 -4.20 7.32 2.24
C PHE A 273 -3.12 6.38 2.79
N VAL A 274 -3.44 5.63 3.83
CA VAL A 274 -2.57 4.59 4.38
C VAL A 274 -2.73 3.34 3.50
N HIS A 275 -1.67 3.00 2.77
CA HIS A 275 -1.69 1.96 1.75
C HIS A 275 -0.50 1.01 1.88
N PRO A 276 -0.50 0.14 2.91
CA PRO A 276 0.57 -0.81 3.14
C PRO A 276 0.66 -1.86 2.03
N VAL A 277 1.89 -2.29 1.75
CA VAL A 277 2.17 -3.46 0.91
C VAL A 277 1.98 -4.71 1.75
N LEU A 278 1.00 -5.54 1.38
CA LEU A 278 0.57 -6.73 2.11
C LEU A 278 0.61 -8.02 1.27
N GLY A 279 1.28 -8.01 0.12
CA GLY A 279 1.49 -9.18 -0.72
C GLY A 279 2.63 -10.07 -0.21
N ARG A 280 3.52 -10.48 -1.13
CA ARG A 280 4.68 -11.29 -0.76
C ARG A 280 5.69 -10.45 0.02
N LEU A 281 5.89 -10.81 1.26
CA LEU A 281 6.89 -10.28 2.17
C LEU A 281 7.92 -11.37 2.49
N LYS A 282 9.04 -10.99 3.08
CA LYS A 282 10.12 -11.94 3.39
C LYS A 282 10.01 -12.51 4.80
N LYS A 283 10.71 -13.60 5.05
CA LYS A 283 10.91 -14.15 6.40
C LYS A 283 11.38 -13.07 7.38
N GLY A 284 10.77 -13.04 8.56
CA GLY A 284 11.01 -12.05 9.61
C GLY A 284 10.24 -10.73 9.44
N ASP A 285 9.48 -10.55 8.35
CA ASP A 285 8.49 -9.47 8.26
C ASP A 285 7.20 -9.85 9.01
N TYR A 286 6.36 -8.85 9.30
CA TYR A 286 5.06 -9.09 9.93
C TYR A 286 4.11 -9.77 8.95
N ARG A 287 3.23 -10.62 9.46
CA ARG A 287 2.14 -11.19 8.66
C ARG A 287 1.22 -10.08 8.14
N PRO A 288 0.75 -10.15 6.89
CA PRO A 288 -0.11 -9.13 6.28
C PRO A 288 -1.34 -8.76 7.13
N ALA A 289 -2.02 -9.74 7.72
CA ALA A 289 -3.19 -9.52 8.58
C ALA A 289 -2.83 -8.70 9.83
N VAL A 290 -1.66 -8.95 10.43
CA VAL A 290 -1.18 -8.21 11.62
C VAL A 290 -0.92 -6.75 11.29
N ILE A 291 -0.31 -6.47 10.11
CA ILE A 291 -0.09 -5.08 9.66
C ILE A 291 -1.43 -4.38 9.47
N ALA A 292 -2.39 -5.04 8.81
CA ALA A 292 -3.72 -4.51 8.58
C ALA A 292 -4.46 -4.20 9.89
N GLU A 293 -4.51 -5.14 10.83
CA GLU A 293 -5.15 -4.96 12.14
C GLU A 293 -4.47 -3.85 12.96
N ALA A 294 -3.14 -3.79 12.94
CA ALA A 294 -2.39 -2.76 13.66
C ALA A 294 -2.71 -1.34 13.13
N TYR A 295 -2.83 -1.17 11.80
CA TYR A 295 -3.26 0.11 11.23
C TYR A 295 -4.72 0.41 11.49
N GLN A 296 -5.62 -0.57 11.44
CA GLN A 296 -7.02 -0.39 11.85
C GLN A 296 -7.11 0.08 13.29
N ALA A 297 -6.39 -0.56 14.22
CA ALA A 297 -6.35 -0.17 15.61
C ALA A 297 -5.81 1.25 15.82
N LEU A 298 -4.73 1.63 15.12
CA LEU A 298 -4.19 2.98 15.18
C LEU A 298 -5.19 4.01 14.66
N ILE A 299 -5.76 3.78 13.48
CA ILE A 299 -6.64 4.74 12.81
C ILE A 299 -7.93 4.92 13.61
N GLN A 300 -8.56 3.85 14.07
CA GLN A 300 -9.82 3.90 14.82
C GLN A 300 -9.70 4.68 16.14
N ASN A 301 -8.55 4.60 16.80
CA ASN A 301 -8.38 5.19 18.13
C ASN A 301 -7.70 6.57 18.11
N TYR A 302 -6.93 6.90 17.05
CA TYR A 302 -6.03 8.06 17.11
C TYR A 302 -6.14 9.03 15.93
N TYR A 303 -6.96 8.72 14.92
CA TYR A 303 -7.13 9.61 13.76
C TYR A 303 -8.58 10.05 13.57
N PRO A 304 -8.82 11.26 13.06
CA PRO A 304 -10.14 11.66 12.61
C PRO A 304 -10.60 10.75 11.45
N ALA A 305 -11.69 10.01 11.63
CA ALA A 305 -12.16 9.01 10.67
C ALA A 305 -12.40 9.58 9.25
N HIS A 306 -12.79 10.87 9.17
CA HIS A 306 -13.01 11.55 7.89
C HIS A 306 -11.75 12.02 7.19
N ARG A 307 -10.56 11.90 7.81
CA ARG A 307 -9.27 12.36 7.28
C ARG A 307 -8.35 11.21 6.85
N VAL A 308 -8.69 9.96 7.11
CA VAL A 308 -7.82 8.81 6.80
C VAL A 308 -8.61 7.73 6.07
N LEU A 309 -8.02 7.17 5.02
CA LEU A 309 -8.49 5.96 4.34
C LEU A 309 -7.40 4.90 4.41
N LEU A 310 -7.77 3.68 4.81
CA LEU A 310 -6.90 2.49 4.78
C LEU A 310 -7.35 1.57 3.66
N ALA A 311 -6.40 1.14 2.83
CA ALA A 311 -6.57 0.03 1.90
C ALA A 311 -5.28 -0.78 1.82
N ALA A 312 -5.36 -2.01 1.31
CA ALA A 312 -4.22 -2.90 1.11
C ALA A 312 -3.71 -2.83 -0.33
N LEU A 313 -2.41 -3.07 -0.51
CA LEU A 313 -1.78 -3.27 -1.80
C LEU A 313 -1.03 -4.60 -1.79
N SER A 314 -1.63 -5.65 -2.31
CA SER A 314 -0.97 -6.95 -2.42
C SER A 314 -0.14 -7.01 -3.70
N ILE A 315 1.15 -6.76 -3.54
CA ILE A 315 2.22 -6.91 -4.54
C ILE A 315 3.43 -7.56 -3.88
N THR A 316 4.32 -8.12 -4.67
CA THR A 316 5.65 -8.44 -4.16
C THR A 316 6.40 -7.15 -3.88
N MET A 317 6.97 -7.04 -2.68
CA MET A 317 7.77 -5.87 -2.34
C MET A 317 9.04 -5.82 -3.20
N ARG A 318 9.19 -4.73 -3.95
CA ARG A 318 10.40 -4.42 -4.71
C ARG A 318 11.34 -3.61 -3.82
N TYR A 319 12.45 -4.20 -3.38
CA TYR A 319 13.44 -3.54 -2.51
C TYR A 319 14.47 -2.76 -3.34
N GLY A 320 14.05 -2.12 -4.41
CA GLY A 320 14.90 -1.40 -5.38
C GLY A 320 15.25 0.04 -4.96
N GLY A 321 15.16 0.37 -3.68
CA GLY A 321 15.51 1.70 -3.17
C GLY A 321 14.82 2.82 -3.95
N PRO A 322 15.58 3.76 -4.57
CA PRO A 322 15.01 4.91 -5.29
C PRO A 322 14.04 4.52 -6.39
N LYS A 323 14.41 3.57 -7.26
CA LYS A 323 13.55 3.13 -8.38
C LYS A 323 12.25 2.50 -7.88
N ALA A 324 12.31 1.71 -6.80
CA ALA A 324 11.11 1.15 -6.19
C ALA A 324 10.26 2.22 -5.49
N ALA A 325 10.86 3.22 -4.85
CA ALA A 325 10.12 4.32 -4.23
C ALA A 325 9.32 5.11 -5.28
N LEU A 326 9.93 5.41 -6.43
CA LEU A 326 9.24 6.09 -7.53
C LEU A 326 8.11 5.22 -8.11
N PHE A 327 8.36 3.94 -8.37
CA PHE A 327 7.35 2.99 -8.84
C PHE A 327 6.15 2.92 -7.88
N LEU A 328 6.42 2.84 -6.58
CA LEU A 328 5.37 2.84 -5.57
C LEU A 328 4.58 4.16 -5.52
N ALA A 329 5.22 5.29 -5.82
CA ALA A 329 4.54 6.58 -5.94
C ALA A 329 3.66 6.65 -7.20
N ILE A 330 4.14 6.10 -8.34
CA ILE A 330 3.35 5.96 -9.58
C ILE A 330 2.07 5.17 -9.32
N ILE A 331 2.17 4.04 -8.61
CA ILE A 331 0.99 3.27 -8.21
C ILE A 331 0.01 4.17 -7.43
N ARG A 332 0.49 4.91 -6.42
CA ARG A 332 -0.39 5.79 -5.62
C ARG A 332 -0.99 6.93 -6.42
N LYS A 333 -0.29 7.44 -7.44
CA LYS A 333 -0.88 8.37 -8.43
C LYS A 333 -2.06 7.73 -9.15
N ASN A 334 -1.95 6.48 -9.55
CA ASN A 334 -3.07 5.73 -10.16
C ASN A 334 -4.26 5.62 -9.20
N PHE A 335 -4.02 5.48 -7.91
CA PHE A 335 -5.06 5.53 -6.88
C PHE A 335 -5.60 6.94 -6.60
N GLY A 336 -5.03 8.00 -7.19
CA GLY A 336 -5.53 9.38 -7.06
C GLY A 336 -4.78 10.23 -6.05
N CYS A 337 -3.63 9.78 -5.55
CA CYS A 337 -2.83 10.57 -4.62
C CYS A 337 -2.02 11.64 -5.34
N SER A 338 -2.01 12.85 -4.77
CA SER A 338 -1.25 14.01 -5.23
C SER A 338 0.10 14.15 -4.52
N HIS A 339 0.22 13.56 -3.33
CA HIS A 339 1.40 13.62 -2.48
C HIS A 339 1.83 12.23 -2.04
N TYR A 340 3.12 12.06 -1.82
CA TYR A 340 3.69 10.79 -1.39
C TYR A 340 4.71 11.01 -0.27
N ILE A 341 4.48 10.43 0.90
CA ILE A 341 5.37 10.56 2.05
C ILE A 341 6.61 9.72 1.81
N VAL A 342 7.79 10.35 1.83
CA VAL A 342 9.08 9.72 1.60
C VAL A 342 9.98 9.87 2.82
N GLY A 343 10.19 8.77 3.52
CA GLY A 343 11.14 8.71 4.63
C GLY A 343 12.59 8.59 4.16
N ARG A 344 13.49 8.36 5.12
CA ARG A 344 14.94 8.26 4.89
C ARG A 344 15.33 7.09 3.97
N ASP A 345 14.72 5.92 4.20
CA ASP A 345 15.15 4.61 3.66
C ASP A 345 13.97 3.85 3.05
N GLN A 346 13.10 4.57 2.34
CA GLN A 346 11.90 3.97 1.79
C GLN A 346 12.22 2.96 0.67
N ALA A 347 11.54 1.81 0.70
CA ALA A 347 11.71 0.74 -0.29
C ALA A 347 13.14 0.18 -0.41
N GLY A 348 14.03 0.53 0.53
CA GLY A 348 15.38 -0.02 0.62
C GLY A 348 15.45 -1.29 1.47
N ILE A 349 16.58 -1.95 1.42
CA ILE A 349 16.95 -3.08 2.26
C ILE A 349 18.45 -3.04 2.57
N GLY A 350 18.83 -3.43 3.79
CA GLY A 350 20.24 -3.49 4.18
C GLY A 350 20.94 -2.13 4.02
N LYS A 351 22.10 -2.17 3.35
CA LYS A 351 22.93 -0.99 3.06
C LYS A 351 23.18 -0.80 1.55
N TYR A 352 22.30 -1.33 0.72
CA TYR A 352 22.48 -1.26 -0.74
C TYR A 352 22.26 0.14 -1.31
N TYR A 353 21.54 1.02 -0.59
CA TYR A 353 21.18 2.34 -1.09
C TYR A 353 21.60 3.44 -0.13
N GLU A 354 22.02 4.56 -0.70
CA GLU A 354 22.36 5.75 0.07
C GLU A 354 21.15 6.34 0.79
N PRO A 355 21.30 6.82 2.03
CA PRO A 355 20.25 7.54 2.74
C PRO A 355 19.69 8.69 1.90
N PHE A 356 18.37 8.87 1.93
CA PHE A 356 17.65 9.90 1.18
C PHE A 356 17.70 9.79 -0.36
N ALA A 357 18.34 8.79 -0.94
CA ALA A 357 18.32 8.57 -2.38
C ALA A 357 16.87 8.42 -2.91
N CYS A 358 16.00 7.79 -2.12
CA CYS A 358 14.58 7.67 -2.42
C CYS A 358 13.82 9.00 -2.48
N GLN A 359 14.37 10.07 -1.90
CA GLN A 359 13.79 11.41 -2.00
C GLN A 359 14.28 12.15 -3.24
N ARG A 360 15.56 11.95 -3.61
CA ARG A 360 16.20 12.64 -4.75
C ARG A 360 15.68 12.18 -6.09
N ILE A 361 15.28 10.91 -6.23
CA ILE A 361 14.80 10.37 -7.50
C ILE A 361 13.58 11.12 -8.07
N PHE A 362 12.76 11.75 -7.22
CA PHE A 362 11.62 12.55 -7.66
C PHE A 362 12.04 13.84 -8.39
N ASP A 363 13.27 14.30 -8.20
CA ASP A 363 13.82 15.47 -8.91
C ASP A 363 14.29 15.09 -10.32
N GLU A 364 14.63 13.79 -10.54
CA GLU A 364 15.07 13.27 -11.83
C GLU A 364 13.90 12.80 -12.71
N TYR A 365 12.83 12.31 -12.07
CA TYR A 365 11.67 11.75 -12.75
C TYR A 365 10.39 12.45 -12.31
N PRO A 366 9.98 13.52 -13.01
CA PRO A 366 8.72 14.19 -12.69
C PRO A 366 7.53 13.27 -13.01
N ILE A 367 6.72 12.99 -11.99
CA ILE A 367 5.53 12.13 -12.10
C ILE A 367 4.25 12.84 -11.65
N ASP A 368 4.26 14.17 -11.48
CA ASP A 368 3.15 14.99 -10.93
C ASP A 368 2.63 14.46 -9.58
N VAL A 369 3.52 13.95 -8.75
CA VAL A 369 3.28 13.63 -7.34
C VAL A 369 4.30 14.38 -6.52
N VAL A 370 3.84 15.14 -5.54
CA VAL A 370 4.70 15.93 -4.66
C VAL A 370 5.28 15.02 -3.58
N PRO A 371 6.61 14.81 -3.53
CA PRO A 371 7.23 14.07 -2.44
C PRO A 371 7.19 14.89 -1.14
N VAL A 372 6.55 14.36 -0.11
CA VAL A 372 6.60 14.92 1.24
C VAL A 372 7.81 14.33 1.94
N ARG A 373 8.92 15.05 1.89
CA ARG A 373 10.23 14.60 2.35
C ARG A 373 10.39 14.80 3.84
N TYR A 374 10.75 13.73 4.54
CA TYR A 374 11.05 13.78 5.97
C TYR A 374 12.48 13.36 6.27
N GLU A 375 13.06 14.00 7.29
CA GLU A 375 14.32 13.57 7.88
C GLU A 375 14.12 12.34 8.77
N GLU A 376 15.22 11.80 9.28
CA GLU A 376 15.17 10.76 10.31
C GLU A 376 14.47 11.29 11.56
N THR A 377 13.41 10.59 11.97
CA THR A 377 12.65 10.92 13.18
C THR A 377 13.03 9.97 14.31
N PHE A 378 13.11 10.50 15.51
CA PHE A 378 13.43 9.74 16.72
C PHE A 378 12.60 10.22 17.91
N PHE A 379 12.39 9.38 18.88
CA PHE A 379 11.85 9.81 20.17
C PHE A 379 13.00 10.31 21.04
N CYS A 380 12.93 11.55 21.49
CA CYS A 380 13.89 12.11 22.41
C CYS A 380 13.39 11.95 23.85
N LYS A 381 14.16 11.28 24.70
CA LYS A 381 13.78 11.04 26.11
C LYS A 381 13.72 12.34 26.92
N ASP A 382 14.61 13.29 26.63
CA ASP A 382 14.67 14.57 27.35
C ASP A 382 13.57 15.54 26.88
N CYS A 383 13.19 15.52 25.59
CA CYS A 383 12.02 16.24 25.12
C CYS A 383 10.70 15.56 25.52
N GLY A 384 10.70 14.26 25.80
CA GLY A 384 9.50 13.46 26.01
C GLY A 384 8.63 13.29 24.76
N TRP A 385 9.18 13.52 23.54
CA TRP A 385 8.40 13.58 22.30
C TRP A 385 9.21 13.15 21.07
N MET A 386 8.48 12.98 19.96
CA MET A 386 9.09 12.75 18.63
C MET A 386 9.77 14.02 18.13
N ALA A 387 10.97 13.86 17.58
CA ALA A 387 11.80 14.96 17.09
C ALA A 387 12.60 14.56 15.84
N THR A 388 13.18 15.56 15.20
CA THR A 388 14.21 15.43 14.16
C THR A 388 15.46 16.21 14.58
N ALA A 389 16.54 16.10 13.82
CA ALA A 389 17.74 16.91 14.06
C ALA A 389 17.48 18.42 13.94
N ARG A 390 16.40 18.85 13.27
CA ARG A 390 15.99 20.28 13.16
C ARG A 390 15.27 20.79 14.39
N THR A 391 14.66 19.90 15.19
CA THR A 391 13.75 20.29 16.28
C THR A 391 14.27 19.90 17.66
N CYS A 392 15.39 19.17 17.73
CA CYS A 392 15.95 18.70 19.00
C CYS A 392 17.46 18.91 19.05
N THR A 393 17.94 19.55 20.12
CA THR A 393 19.36 19.82 20.39
C THR A 393 20.01 18.83 21.36
N HIS A 394 19.22 17.89 21.93
CA HIS A 394 19.74 16.91 22.89
C HIS A 394 20.70 15.90 22.22
N PRO A 395 21.65 15.35 22.97
CA PRO A 395 22.64 14.42 22.44
C PRO A 395 22.00 13.12 21.93
N VAL A 396 22.72 12.40 21.07
CA VAL A 396 22.25 11.12 20.49
C VAL A 396 21.90 10.08 21.56
N SER A 397 22.57 10.11 22.72
CA SER A 397 22.28 9.23 23.86
C SER A 397 20.86 9.39 24.42
N SER A 398 20.23 10.54 24.22
CA SER A 398 18.83 10.80 24.58
C SER A 398 17.83 10.23 23.58
N ARG A 399 18.27 9.72 22.43
CA ARG A 399 17.39 9.16 21.41
C ARG A 399 17.02 7.72 21.74
N LEU A 400 15.73 7.43 21.66
CA LEU A 400 15.23 6.05 21.74
C LEU A 400 15.30 5.44 20.33
N ASP A 401 15.89 4.26 20.22
CA ASP A 401 15.88 3.50 18.97
C ASP A 401 14.45 3.09 18.63
N THR A 402 13.89 3.64 17.56
CA THR A 402 12.54 3.38 17.04
C THR A 402 12.57 2.43 15.83
N SER A 403 13.70 1.76 15.57
CA SER A 403 13.83 0.89 14.39
C SER A 403 12.87 -0.30 14.44
N GLN A 404 12.36 -0.66 13.28
CA GLN A 404 11.53 -1.87 13.14
C GLN A 404 12.27 -3.14 13.53
N THR A 405 13.59 -3.18 13.33
CA THR A 405 14.44 -4.30 13.74
C THR A 405 14.37 -4.50 15.25
N ARG A 406 14.50 -3.43 16.03
CA ARG A 406 14.38 -3.48 17.49
C ARG A 406 13.00 -3.98 17.93
N ILE A 407 11.93 -3.43 17.32
CA ILE A 407 10.56 -3.82 17.66
C ILE A 407 10.35 -5.32 17.39
N ARG A 408 10.76 -5.82 16.21
CA ARG A 408 10.63 -7.24 15.86
C ARG A 408 11.44 -8.14 16.80
N THR A 409 12.66 -7.73 17.15
CA THR A 409 13.52 -8.49 18.07
C THR A 409 12.88 -8.58 19.45
N ALA A 410 12.35 -7.49 19.97
CA ALA A 410 11.68 -7.49 21.27
C ALA A 410 10.44 -8.38 21.28
N ILE A 411 9.61 -8.29 20.22
CA ILE A 411 8.42 -9.16 20.05
C ILE A 411 8.82 -10.63 19.99
N ALA A 412 9.83 -10.97 19.18
CA ALA A 412 10.30 -12.37 19.03
C ALA A 412 10.82 -12.94 20.34
N LYS A 413 11.35 -12.12 21.23
CA LYS A 413 11.84 -12.51 22.55
C LYS A 413 10.79 -12.39 23.67
N GLY A 414 9.59 -11.91 23.39
CA GLY A 414 8.58 -11.63 24.40
C GLY A 414 8.95 -10.47 25.34
N GLU A 415 9.87 -9.59 24.93
CA GLU A 415 10.30 -8.44 25.72
C GLU A 415 9.25 -7.32 25.68
N ALA A 416 9.04 -6.65 26.81
CA ALA A 416 8.15 -5.49 26.87
C ALA A 416 8.72 -4.33 26.03
N LEU A 417 7.87 -3.72 25.22
CA LEU A 417 8.22 -2.53 24.44
C LEU A 417 7.85 -1.26 25.21
N PRO A 418 8.73 -0.24 25.19
CA PRO A 418 8.38 1.06 25.74
C PRO A 418 7.10 1.64 25.11
N LYS A 419 6.24 2.23 25.94
CA LYS A 419 4.99 2.88 25.50
C LYS A 419 5.23 4.03 24.51
N GLU A 420 6.43 4.58 24.52
CA GLU A 420 6.89 5.63 23.62
C GLU A 420 7.08 5.13 22.19
N LEU A 421 7.18 3.81 21.98
CA LEU A 421 7.35 3.21 20.65
C LEU A 421 6.03 2.84 20.00
N LEU A 422 5.07 2.33 20.77
CA LEU A 422 3.81 1.80 20.25
C LEU A 422 2.62 2.31 21.05
N ARG A 423 1.53 2.58 20.36
CA ARG A 423 0.24 2.81 21.00
C ARG A 423 -0.25 1.52 21.67
N PRO A 424 -0.96 1.59 22.81
CA PRO A 424 -1.42 0.40 23.55
C PRO A 424 -2.29 -0.53 22.69
N GLU A 425 -3.12 0.02 21.79
CA GLU A 425 -3.98 -0.75 20.88
C GLU A 425 -3.17 -1.53 19.85
N VAL A 426 -2.12 -0.91 19.30
CA VAL A 426 -1.17 -1.57 18.39
C VAL A 426 -0.39 -2.66 19.12
N TYR A 427 0.11 -2.37 20.33
CA TYR A 427 0.79 -3.38 21.15
C TYR A 427 -0.07 -4.60 21.43
N ARG A 428 -1.37 -4.42 21.74
CA ARG A 428 -2.30 -5.54 21.96
C ARG A 428 -2.45 -6.45 20.74
N VAL A 429 -2.38 -5.92 19.52
CA VAL A 429 -2.37 -6.73 18.30
C VAL A 429 -1.11 -7.59 18.23
N LEU A 430 0.05 -7.01 18.56
CA LEU A 430 1.34 -7.70 18.50
C LEU A 430 1.54 -8.71 19.63
N ALA A 431 0.94 -8.48 20.79
CA ALA A 431 1.06 -9.35 21.96
C ALA A 431 0.30 -10.68 21.82
N ARG A 432 -0.52 -10.87 20.78
CA ARG A 432 -1.25 -12.14 20.55
C ARG A 432 -0.36 -13.30 20.13
N GLY A 433 0.90 -13.05 19.79
CA GLY A 433 1.82 -14.07 19.27
C GLY A 433 1.62 -14.35 17.77
N ASP A 434 2.51 -15.15 17.20
CA ASP A 434 2.49 -15.55 15.76
C ASP A 434 2.34 -14.39 14.78
N VAL A 435 3.05 -13.30 15.05
CA VAL A 435 2.93 -12.05 14.30
C VAL A 435 3.93 -11.92 13.15
N LEU A 436 4.97 -12.75 13.14
CA LEU A 436 6.04 -12.72 12.13
C LEU A 436 5.93 -13.91 11.17
N ILE A 437 6.42 -13.70 9.96
CA ILE A 437 6.58 -14.78 8.97
C ILE A 437 7.79 -15.62 9.36
N THR A 438 7.60 -16.91 9.57
CA THR A 438 8.63 -17.86 10.03
C THR A 438 9.16 -18.77 8.93
N GLU A 439 8.43 -18.92 7.83
CA GLU A 439 8.77 -19.79 6.69
C GLU A 439 8.97 -19.01 5.41
#